data_8dc562ac7d521ee9c93891bbde2e784a
#
_entry.id   8dc562ac7d521ee9c93891bbde2e784a
#
_cell.length_a   1.000
_cell.length_b   1.000
_cell.length_c   1.000
_cell.angle_alpha   90.00
_cell.angle_beta   90.00
_cell.angle_gamma   90.00
#
_symmetry.space_group_name_H-M   'P 1'
#
loop_
_entity.id
_entity.type
_entity.pdbx_description
1 polymer ?
#
loop_
_entity_poly.entity_id
_entity_poly.type
_entity_poly.pdbx_seq_one_letter_code
_entity_poly.pdbx_strand_id
1 'polypeptide(L)'
;MTKYFKKIIFFLILIIPTNLNASFFKDVTSIISDNPKRLSYGVSVTDVNQDGNFDFIVTGFGYLNLALSYENGKLINIVNQEKFSDEFRRTIGVAACDLDRDGYEEIYFLNTDTYSGTKKYSDRLIDLKGEKFIDLFEIKKNQKDLNLTAGRSVVCVDRNGDGKYGVYVANYGGPTRFYEYSDDVIVDKSVQLNLAKITGGRAVVAGHIISNNIDIFAANERGPNFLYKNKDGKFLDVANEYRVEDVLQNGRGTALSDIYYRGRLDILNGNWGGFHRAYVLKNKIFEDIAKPPFDEPSRIRTIISADFDNDGFDEIFMNNIGEQNKLFKILENGVIEQIPLDIALEKNGYGTGAAVADIDNDGVLELLISHGESFDQPLSLYKAKIASNRKYLRVKPLNKYGAPARGATVTLISNLRKHSKTIDAGSGYLCQMEPIAHYGIREKEKNIKIQIKWTNGKTEKYSVRDLNQTITIKQK
;
A
#
# COMPACT_ATOMS: atom_id res chain seq x y z
N MET A 1 9.88 19.97 83.06
CA MET A 1 9.22 18.82 82.35
C MET A 1 9.00 19.18 80.91
N THR A 2 9.89 18.79 80.04
CA THR A 2 9.84 19.10 78.59
C THR A 2 9.48 17.84 77.84
N LYS A 3 8.28 17.81 77.23
CA LYS A 3 7.81 16.69 76.40
C LYS A 3 8.32 16.82 74.94
N TYR A 4 9.16 15.87 74.53
CA TYR A 4 9.55 15.70 73.09
C TYR A 4 8.46 15.00 72.31
N PHE A 5 7.89 15.67 71.32
CA PHE A 5 7.05 15.07 70.28
C PHE A 5 7.95 14.58 69.14
N LYS A 6 8.11 13.27 69.00
CA LYS A 6 8.67 12.65 67.78
C LYS A 6 7.63 12.66 66.63
N LYS A 7 7.88 13.47 65.59
CA LYS A 7 7.14 13.40 64.35
C LYS A 7 7.65 12.18 63.57
N ILE A 8 6.80 11.18 63.39
CA ILE A 8 7.03 10.07 62.47
C ILE A 8 6.55 10.55 61.10
N ILE A 9 7.49 10.74 60.13
CA ILE A 9 7.18 11.02 58.73
C ILE A 9 6.99 9.67 58.02
N PHE A 10 5.74 9.36 57.67
CA PHE A 10 5.46 8.24 56.77
C PHE A 10 5.78 8.65 55.31
N PHE A 11 6.80 8.07 54.73
CA PHE A 11 7.04 8.15 53.30
C PHE A 11 6.08 7.18 52.60
N LEU A 12 5.03 7.73 51.97
CA LEU A 12 4.20 6.97 51.06
C LEU A 12 4.99 6.79 49.74
N ILE A 13 5.58 5.61 49.55
CA ILE A 13 6.15 5.24 48.25
C ILE A 13 4.97 4.99 47.34
N LEU A 14 4.61 5.97 46.51
CA LEU A 14 3.73 5.75 45.35
C LEU A 14 4.45 4.80 44.39
N ILE A 15 4.12 3.53 44.44
CA ILE A 15 4.44 2.59 43.37
C ILE A 15 3.57 2.98 42.17
N ILE A 16 4.11 3.81 41.30
CA ILE A 16 3.52 4.03 39.98
C ILE A 16 3.69 2.68 39.24
N PRO A 17 2.58 1.99 38.88
CA PRO A 17 2.75 0.81 38.05
C PRO A 17 3.36 1.29 36.74
N THR A 18 4.59 0.92 36.45
CA THR A 18 5.15 0.96 35.12
C THR A 18 4.36 -0.07 34.34
N ASN A 19 3.30 0.38 33.67
CA ASN A 19 2.73 -0.39 32.58
C ASN A 19 3.88 -0.57 31.58
N LEU A 20 4.54 -1.70 31.64
CA LEU A 20 5.31 -2.23 30.52
C LEU A 20 4.27 -2.44 29.41
N ASN A 21 4.04 -1.40 28.62
CA ASN A 21 3.24 -1.53 27.42
C ASN A 21 3.90 -2.63 26.59
N ALA A 22 3.21 -3.76 26.45
CA ALA A 22 3.69 -4.85 25.62
C ALA A 22 3.89 -4.28 24.20
N SER A 23 5.07 -4.50 23.62
CA SER A 23 5.37 -4.12 22.24
C SER A 23 4.27 -4.58 21.29
N PHE A 24 3.77 -3.69 20.42
CA PHE A 24 2.75 -4.02 19.42
C PHE A 24 3.30 -5.01 18.37
N PHE A 25 4.53 -4.81 17.92
CA PHE A 25 5.22 -5.69 17.00
C PHE A 25 6.31 -6.53 17.68
N LYS A 26 6.69 -7.63 17.04
CA LYS A 26 7.95 -8.36 17.24
C LYS A 26 8.83 -8.17 16.01
N ASP A 27 10.12 -8.03 16.20
CA ASP A 27 11.11 -8.04 15.13
C ASP A 27 11.36 -9.48 14.68
N VAL A 28 11.11 -9.74 13.39
CA VAL A 28 11.35 -11.02 12.74
C VAL A 28 12.33 -10.88 11.57
N THR A 29 13.07 -9.78 11.51
CA THR A 29 14.05 -9.49 10.45
C THR A 29 15.05 -10.61 10.23
N SER A 30 15.38 -11.39 11.27
CA SER A 30 16.32 -12.52 11.20
C SER A 30 15.87 -13.69 10.30
N ILE A 31 14.60 -13.69 9.84
CA ILE A 31 14.15 -14.69 8.86
C ILE A 31 14.57 -14.31 7.43
N ILE A 32 14.96 -13.07 7.15
CA ILE A 32 15.53 -12.69 5.84
C ILE A 32 16.93 -13.28 5.74
N SER A 33 17.13 -14.23 4.83
CA SER A 33 18.34 -15.05 4.77
C SER A 33 19.60 -14.26 4.44
N ASP A 34 19.50 -13.29 3.54
CA ASP A 34 20.58 -12.38 3.14
C ASP A 34 20.03 -10.95 3.16
N ASN A 35 20.47 -10.16 4.15
CA ASN A 35 19.96 -8.81 4.39
C ASN A 35 21.10 -7.80 4.59
N PRO A 36 21.92 -7.57 3.57
CA PRO A 36 22.98 -6.57 3.64
C PRO A 36 22.41 -5.15 3.65
N LYS A 37 23.22 -4.20 4.07
CA LYS A 37 22.91 -2.78 3.88
C LYS A 37 22.81 -2.46 2.40
N ARG A 38 21.78 -1.68 2.05
CA ARG A 38 21.48 -1.31 0.66
C ARG A 38 20.60 -0.07 0.60
N LEU A 39 20.57 0.60 -0.55
CA LEU A 39 19.57 1.62 -0.84
C LEU A 39 18.37 0.93 -1.51
N SER A 40 17.25 0.85 -0.81
CA SER A 40 16.01 0.28 -1.29
C SER A 40 14.89 1.32 -1.25
N TYR A 41 13.84 1.12 -2.06
CA TYR A 41 12.72 2.06 -2.10
C TYR A 41 11.37 1.33 -2.08
N GLY A 42 10.76 1.08 -3.24
CA GLY A 42 9.43 0.48 -3.33
C GLY A 42 9.40 -0.97 -2.87
N VAL A 43 8.27 -1.35 -2.28
CA VAL A 43 7.96 -2.74 -1.92
C VAL A 43 6.61 -3.10 -2.51
N SER A 44 6.53 -4.21 -3.23
CA SER A 44 5.28 -4.75 -3.78
C SER A 44 5.10 -6.21 -3.39
N VAL A 45 3.86 -6.67 -3.40
CA VAL A 45 3.51 -8.07 -3.11
C VAL A 45 2.77 -8.67 -4.28
N THR A 46 3.36 -9.70 -4.90
CA THR A 46 2.79 -10.48 -5.99
C THR A 46 3.39 -11.89 -6.02
N ASP A 47 2.80 -12.80 -6.76
CA ASP A 47 3.32 -14.14 -7.02
C ASP A 47 4.33 -14.06 -8.19
N VAL A 48 5.61 -13.91 -7.86
CA VAL A 48 6.67 -13.65 -8.86
C VAL A 48 7.04 -14.88 -9.67
N ASN A 49 6.99 -16.06 -9.06
CA ASN A 49 7.39 -17.33 -9.68
C ASN A 49 6.21 -18.19 -10.14
N GLN A 50 4.96 -17.68 -9.99
CA GLN A 50 3.72 -18.34 -10.39
C GLN A 50 3.45 -19.67 -9.64
N ASP A 51 3.90 -19.77 -8.37
CA ASP A 51 3.71 -20.96 -7.52
C ASP A 51 2.41 -20.92 -6.68
N GLY A 52 1.68 -19.79 -6.72
CA GLY A 52 0.42 -19.57 -6.00
C GLY A 52 0.59 -18.86 -4.65
N ASN A 53 1.83 -18.68 -4.17
CA ASN A 53 2.16 -17.91 -2.98
C ASN A 53 2.60 -16.50 -3.36
N PHE A 54 2.47 -15.57 -2.42
CA PHE A 54 2.93 -14.21 -2.66
C PHE A 54 4.35 -13.98 -2.16
N ASP A 55 5.09 -13.16 -2.90
CA ASP A 55 6.46 -12.77 -2.63
C ASP A 55 6.54 -11.27 -2.40
N PHE A 56 7.52 -10.81 -1.59
CA PHE A 56 7.87 -9.41 -1.53
C PHE A 56 8.87 -9.06 -2.65
N ILE A 57 8.51 -8.12 -3.51
CA ILE A 57 9.48 -7.45 -4.39
C ILE A 57 10.04 -6.23 -3.67
N VAL A 58 11.36 -6.09 -3.61
CA VAL A 58 12.03 -4.92 -3.05
C VAL A 58 12.90 -4.28 -4.11
N THR A 59 12.64 -3.00 -4.42
CA THR A 59 13.41 -2.30 -5.45
C THR A 59 14.76 -1.80 -4.93
N GLY A 60 15.79 -1.82 -5.78
CA GLY A 60 17.15 -1.39 -5.50
C GLY A 60 17.56 -0.11 -6.23
N PHE A 61 18.10 0.86 -5.51
CA PHE A 61 18.62 2.09 -6.10
C PHE A 61 20.15 2.02 -6.26
N GLY A 62 20.59 1.50 -7.40
CA GLY A 62 21.99 1.12 -7.62
C GLY A 62 22.37 -0.18 -6.91
N TYR A 63 21.37 -1.01 -6.63
CA TYR A 63 21.45 -2.35 -6.07
C TYR A 63 20.47 -3.25 -6.82
N LEU A 64 20.62 -4.55 -6.69
CA LEU A 64 19.71 -5.51 -7.31
C LEU A 64 18.26 -5.34 -6.78
N ASN A 65 17.25 -5.44 -7.64
CA ASN A 65 15.89 -5.73 -7.19
C ASN A 65 15.82 -7.16 -6.62
N LEU A 66 15.04 -7.36 -5.58
CA LEU A 66 14.87 -8.68 -4.95
C LEU A 66 13.43 -9.15 -5.11
N ALA A 67 13.25 -10.48 -5.20
CA ALA A 67 11.98 -11.15 -4.96
C ALA A 67 12.18 -12.11 -3.78
N LEU A 68 11.58 -11.79 -2.63
CA LEU A 68 11.74 -12.52 -1.39
C LEU A 68 10.56 -13.45 -1.18
N SER A 69 10.77 -14.75 -1.36
CA SER A 69 9.79 -15.82 -1.13
C SER A 69 9.98 -16.47 0.22
N TYR A 70 8.89 -16.88 0.85
CA TYR A 70 8.93 -17.58 2.14
C TYR A 70 9.07 -19.07 1.94
N GLU A 71 10.23 -19.61 2.29
CA GLU A 71 10.53 -21.02 2.18
C GLU A 71 11.17 -21.55 3.47
N ASN A 72 10.62 -22.64 4.03
CA ASN A 72 11.18 -23.33 5.21
C ASN A 72 11.53 -22.39 6.40
N GLY A 73 10.67 -21.41 6.68
CA GLY A 73 10.86 -20.47 7.80
C GLY A 73 11.80 -19.32 7.50
N LYS A 74 12.18 -19.10 6.23
CA LYS A 74 13.07 -18.02 5.79
C LYS A 74 12.50 -17.28 4.60
N LEU A 75 12.83 -16.00 4.48
CA LEU A 75 12.68 -15.23 3.27
C LEU A 75 13.97 -15.32 2.46
N ILE A 76 13.89 -15.87 1.26
CA ILE A 76 15.03 -16.05 0.36
C ILE A 76 14.78 -15.28 -0.94
N ASN A 77 15.84 -14.73 -1.53
CA ASN A 77 15.74 -14.13 -2.85
C ASN A 77 15.72 -15.21 -3.93
N ILE A 78 14.60 -15.32 -4.64
CA ILE A 78 14.36 -16.36 -5.66
C ILE A 78 14.77 -15.92 -7.08
N VAL A 79 15.21 -14.67 -7.27
CA VAL A 79 15.51 -14.12 -8.59
C VAL A 79 16.95 -13.62 -8.68
N ASN A 80 17.63 -14.05 -9.76
CA ASN A 80 18.98 -13.62 -10.10
C ASN A 80 19.11 -13.21 -11.59
N GLN A 81 18.02 -13.17 -12.34
CA GLN A 81 18.03 -12.81 -13.77
C GLN A 81 18.17 -11.30 -13.96
N GLU A 82 19.10 -10.86 -14.81
CA GLU A 82 19.44 -9.46 -15.07
C GLU A 82 18.21 -8.56 -15.36
N LYS A 83 17.23 -9.06 -16.11
CA LYS A 83 16.06 -8.27 -16.50
C LYS A 83 15.21 -7.87 -15.29
N PHE A 84 15.11 -8.72 -14.28
CA PHE A 84 14.41 -8.45 -13.04
C PHE A 84 15.31 -7.72 -12.03
N SER A 85 16.51 -8.24 -11.83
CA SER A 85 17.42 -7.80 -10.76
C SER A 85 18.10 -6.45 -11.01
N ASP A 86 18.29 -6.03 -12.22
CA ASP A 86 18.77 -4.76 -12.78
C ASP A 86 19.29 -3.67 -11.81
N GLU A 87 20.52 -3.81 -11.34
CA GLU A 87 21.15 -2.84 -10.42
C GLU A 87 21.47 -1.47 -11.06
N PHE A 88 21.55 -1.40 -12.40
CA PHE A 88 22.03 -0.20 -13.10
C PHE A 88 20.96 0.88 -13.26
N ARG A 89 19.68 0.53 -13.30
CA ARG A 89 18.60 1.47 -13.65
C ARG A 89 18.01 2.26 -12.48
N ARG A 90 18.40 1.98 -11.25
CA ARG A 90 17.95 2.69 -10.04
C ARG A 90 16.44 2.66 -9.89
N THR A 91 15.92 1.48 -9.63
CA THR A 91 14.47 1.28 -9.44
C THR A 91 14.00 1.87 -8.13
N ILE A 92 12.90 2.63 -8.17
CA ILE A 92 12.32 3.24 -6.97
C ILE A 92 10.88 2.80 -6.68
N GLY A 93 10.10 2.43 -7.69
CA GLY A 93 8.71 2.03 -7.50
C GLY A 93 8.40 0.74 -8.23
N VAL A 94 7.39 0.03 -7.76
CA VAL A 94 6.95 -1.23 -8.34
C VAL A 94 5.47 -1.47 -8.13
N ALA A 95 4.79 -1.98 -9.15
CA ALA A 95 3.44 -2.52 -9.05
C ALA A 95 3.28 -3.70 -10.03
N ALA A 96 2.37 -4.60 -9.72
CA ALA A 96 2.08 -5.77 -10.54
C ALA A 96 0.59 -5.87 -10.85
N CYS A 97 0.23 -6.25 -12.08
CA CYS A 97 -1.12 -6.56 -12.51
C CYS A 97 -1.14 -7.29 -13.86
N ASP A 98 -2.20 -8.02 -14.11
CA ASP A 98 -2.41 -8.79 -15.34
C ASP A 98 -2.83 -7.86 -16.52
N LEU A 99 -1.87 -7.54 -17.39
CA LEU A 99 -2.09 -6.65 -18.53
C LEU A 99 -2.54 -7.39 -19.77
N ASP A 100 -2.14 -8.66 -19.95
CA ASP A 100 -2.43 -9.46 -21.14
C ASP A 100 -3.55 -10.47 -20.96
N ARG A 101 -4.08 -10.66 -19.74
CA ARG A 101 -5.18 -11.54 -19.35
C ARG A 101 -4.80 -13.03 -19.35
N ASP A 102 -3.56 -13.35 -19.12
CA ASP A 102 -3.11 -14.74 -19.00
C ASP A 102 -3.34 -15.33 -17.59
N GLY A 103 -3.72 -14.48 -16.62
CA GLY A 103 -4.03 -14.87 -15.26
C GLY A 103 -2.87 -14.67 -14.28
N TYR A 104 -1.74 -14.18 -14.77
CA TYR A 104 -0.56 -13.82 -14.00
C TYR A 104 -0.31 -12.31 -14.06
N GLU A 105 0.45 -11.77 -13.13
CA GLU A 105 0.69 -10.33 -13.06
C GLU A 105 2.03 -9.96 -13.70
N GLU A 106 2.04 -9.05 -14.69
CA GLU A 106 3.24 -8.38 -15.15
C GLU A 106 3.70 -7.38 -14.10
N ILE A 107 5.03 -7.21 -13.98
CA ILE A 107 5.67 -6.36 -12.96
C ILE A 107 6.23 -5.10 -13.64
N TYR A 108 5.69 -3.94 -13.27
CA TYR A 108 6.20 -2.64 -13.72
C TYR A 108 7.24 -2.11 -12.74
N PHE A 109 8.50 -2.00 -13.17
CA PHE A 109 9.58 -1.36 -12.44
C PHE A 109 9.76 0.09 -12.89
N LEU A 110 9.53 1.00 -11.97
CA LEU A 110 9.68 2.43 -12.17
C LEU A 110 11.10 2.86 -11.84
N ASN A 111 11.84 3.24 -12.85
CA ASN A 111 13.25 3.63 -12.73
C ASN A 111 13.40 5.14 -12.65
N THR A 112 14.48 5.62 -11.99
CA THR A 112 14.87 7.02 -12.02
C THR A 112 16.38 7.18 -11.76
N ASP A 113 17.02 7.96 -12.57
CA ASP A 113 18.42 8.37 -12.40
C ASP A 113 18.58 9.88 -12.21
N THR A 114 17.45 10.57 -12.11
CA THR A 114 17.37 12.02 -11.88
C THR A 114 16.23 12.39 -10.94
N TYR A 115 16.35 13.55 -10.30
CA TYR A 115 15.32 14.04 -9.39
C TYR A 115 14.04 14.43 -10.13
N SER A 116 14.11 15.06 -11.30
CA SER A 116 12.93 15.48 -12.08
C SER A 116 13.27 15.61 -13.57
N GLY A 117 12.22 15.60 -14.40
CA GLY A 117 12.37 15.77 -15.84
C GLY A 117 12.93 14.53 -16.53
N THR A 118 13.71 14.75 -17.59
CA THR A 118 14.21 13.66 -18.45
C THR A 118 15.24 12.80 -17.74
N LYS A 119 15.08 11.47 -17.82
CA LYS A 119 16.00 10.44 -17.32
C LYS A 119 16.65 9.67 -18.46
N LYS A 120 17.78 9.02 -18.17
CA LYS A 120 18.56 8.24 -19.13
C LYS A 120 17.93 6.86 -19.40
N TYR A 121 17.55 6.15 -18.33
CA TYR A 121 17.04 4.79 -18.43
C TYR A 121 15.51 4.77 -18.36
N SER A 122 14.88 4.03 -19.29
CA SER A 122 13.44 3.77 -19.27
C SER A 122 13.04 2.87 -18.10
N ASP A 123 11.76 2.85 -17.83
CA ASP A 123 11.15 1.84 -16.94
C ASP A 123 11.22 0.45 -17.60
N ARG A 124 10.91 -0.59 -16.82
CA ARG A 124 10.76 -1.95 -17.31
C ARG A 124 9.32 -2.44 -17.05
N LEU A 125 8.83 -3.26 -17.94
CA LEU A 125 7.62 -4.04 -17.76
C LEU A 125 7.97 -5.51 -17.96
N ILE A 126 8.06 -6.22 -16.86
CA ILE A 126 8.56 -7.59 -16.81
C ILE A 126 7.39 -8.58 -16.85
N ASP A 127 7.50 -9.54 -17.73
CA ASP A 127 6.60 -10.65 -17.88
C ASP A 127 7.38 -11.96 -17.71
N LEU A 128 6.82 -12.94 -16.99
CA LEU A 128 7.41 -14.25 -16.80
C LEU A 128 6.82 -15.24 -17.82
N LYS A 129 7.61 -15.61 -18.83
CA LYS A 129 7.25 -16.64 -19.83
C LYS A 129 8.06 -17.92 -19.58
N GLY A 130 7.38 -18.92 -18.98
CA GLY A 130 8.05 -20.10 -18.45
C GLY A 130 9.02 -19.73 -17.33
N GLU A 131 10.32 -19.98 -17.51
CA GLU A 131 11.32 -19.66 -16.49
C GLU A 131 12.12 -18.36 -16.78
N LYS A 132 11.71 -17.55 -17.77
CA LYS A 132 12.44 -16.37 -18.22
C LYS A 132 11.65 -15.09 -18.00
N PHE A 133 12.28 -14.11 -17.37
CA PHE A 133 11.79 -12.75 -17.32
C PHE A 133 12.09 -12.01 -18.62
N ILE A 134 11.04 -11.50 -19.25
CA ILE A 134 11.10 -10.74 -20.50
C ILE A 134 10.70 -9.30 -20.20
N ASP A 135 11.54 -8.34 -20.62
CA ASP A 135 11.15 -6.92 -20.57
C ASP A 135 10.38 -6.56 -21.84
N LEU A 136 9.09 -6.33 -21.68
CA LEU A 136 8.19 -6.00 -22.79
C LEU A 136 8.55 -4.66 -23.46
N PHE A 137 9.20 -3.73 -22.76
CA PHE A 137 9.70 -2.48 -23.35
C PHE A 137 10.95 -2.67 -24.21
N GLU A 138 11.70 -3.77 -24.10
CA GLU A 138 12.82 -4.07 -24.99
C GLU A 138 12.36 -4.59 -26.35
N ILE A 139 11.10 -5.02 -26.48
CA ILE A 139 10.53 -5.43 -27.77
C ILE A 139 10.44 -4.21 -28.69
N LYS A 140 11.04 -4.29 -29.90
CA LYS A 140 11.22 -3.16 -30.83
C LYS A 140 9.92 -2.35 -31.07
N LYS A 141 8.77 -3.01 -31.18
CA LYS A 141 7.48 -2.34 -31.42
C LYS A 141 7.00 -1.49 -30.26
N ASN A 142 7.51 -1.72 -29.02
CA ASN A 142 7.14 -1.02 -27.79
C ASN A 142 8.06 0.16 -27.47
N GLN A 143 9.22 0.28 -28.11
CA GLN A 143 10.22 1.29 -27.79
C GLN A 143 9.82 2.74 -28.07
N LYS A 144 8.76 2.97 -28.83
CA LYS A 144 8.25 4.32 -29.14
C LYS A 144 7.57 4.99 -27.94
N ASP A 145 7.06 4.19 -26.99
CA ASP A 145 6.28 4.67 -25.85
C ASP A 145 7.03 4.56 -24.50
N LEU A 146 8.36 4.51 -24.52
CA LEU A 146 9.18 4.44 -23.29
C LEU A 146 8.93 5.63 -22.35
N ASN A 147 8.85 5.37 -21.05
CA ASN A 147 8.87 6.43 -20.06
C ASN A 147 10.30 6.91 -19.80
N LEU A 148 10.65 8.05 -20.37
CA LEU A 148 11.93 8.74 -20.15
C LEU A 148 11.78 9.97 -19.23
N THR A 149 10.78 9.95 -18.35
CA THR A 149 10.59 10.98 -17.32
C THR A 149 10.81 10.37 -15.93
N ALA A 150 11.42 11.13 -15.02
CA ALA A 150 11.61 10.71 -13.64
C ALA A 150 10.26 10.37 -13.00
N GLY A 151 10.05 9.09 -12.68
CA GLY A 151 8.82 8.61 -12.06
C GLY A 151 8.87 8.66 -10.53
N ARG A 152 7.71 8.48 -9.89
CA ARG A 152 7.58 8.43 -8.42
C ARG A 152 6.68 7.32 -7.92
N SER A 153 5.53 7.08 -8.52
CA SER A 153 4.65 5.97 -8.13
C SER A 153 3.91 5.41 -9.33
N VAL A 154 3.48 4.18 -9.18
CA VAL A 154 2.70 3.45 -10.19
C VAL A 154 1.47 2.85 -9.53
N VAL A 155 0.38 2.75 -10.29
CA VAL A 155 -0.84 2.07 -9.87
C VAL A 155 -1.49 1.37 -11.05
N CYS A 156 -1.99 0.17 -10.82
CA CYS A 156 -2.73 -0.62 -11.79
C CYS A 156 -4.21 -0.21 -11.83
N VAL A 157 -4.78 -0.11 -13.01
CA VAL A 157 -6.17 0.35 -13.17
C VAL A 157 -6.88 -0.44 -14.26
N ASP A 158 -7.88 -1.22 -13.89
CA ASP A 158 -8.86 -1.77 -14.84
C ASP A 158 -9.92 -0.70 -15.10
N ARG A 159 -9.63 0.21 -16.03
CA ARG A 159 -10.50 1.36 -16.31
C ARG A 159 -11.84 1.02 -16.96
N ASN A 160 -11.90 -0.10 -17.68
CA ASN A 160 -13.11 -0.54 -18.39
C ASN A 160 -13.90 -1.58 -17.60
N GLY A 161 -13.37 -2.12 -16.50
CA GLY A 161 -13.99 -3.20 -15.74
C GLY A 161 -14.04 -4.53 -16.51
N ASP A 162 -13.13 -4.73 -17.44
CA ASP A 162 -13.11 -5.91 -18.30
C ASP A 162 -12.01 -6.92 -17.93
N GLY A 163 -11.30 -6.66 -16.82
CA GLY A 163 -10.20 -7.47 -16.31
C GLY A 163 -8.88 -7.24 -17.03
N LYS A 164 -8.79 -6.23 -17.89
CA LYS A 164 -7.57 -5.80 -18.54
C LYS A 164 -7.03 -4.55 -17.85
N TYR A 165 -5.88 -4.70 -17.25
CA TYR A 165 -5.26 -3.60 -16.54
C TYR A 165 -4.46 -2.68 -17.46
N GLY A 166 -4.38 -1.41 -17.08
CA GLY A 166 -3.38 -0.46 -17.51
C GLY A 166 -2.57 0.01 -16.30
N VAL A 167 -1.42 0.62 -16.57
CA VAL A 167 -0.51 1.16 -15.54
C VAL A 167 -0.46 2.67 -15.63
N TYR A 168 -0.96 3.35 -14.59
CA TYR A 168 -0.79 4.78 -14.43
C TYR A 168 0.56 5.07 -13.74
N VAL A 169 1.36 5.94 -14.34
CA VAL A 169 2.68 6.34 -13.85
C VAL A 169 2.69 7.82 -13.48
N ALA A 170 2.87 8.09 -12.18
CA ALA A 170 3.04 9.44 -11.68
C ALA A 170 4.48 9.91 -11.90
N ASN A 171 4.68 10.78 -12.87
CA ASN A 171 5.98 11.37 -13.19
C ASN A 171 6.19 12.70 -12.47
N TYR A 172 7.46 13.10 -12.30
CA TYR A 172 7.86 14.35 -11.67
C TYR A 172 8.61 15.23 -12.67
N GLY A 173 8.02 16.40 -13.01
CA GLY A 173 8.58 17.35 -13.94
C GLY A 173 8.48 16.95 -15.42
N GLY A 174 7.53 16.10 -15.74
CA GLY A 174 7.13 15.71 -17.09
C GLY A 174 5.76 15.04 -17.08
N PRO A 175 5.22 14.67 -18.26
CA PRO A 175 3.87 14.15 -18.35
C PRO A 175 3.73 12.80 -17.66
N THR A 176 2.65 12.63 -16.91
CA THR A 176 2.20 11.32 -16.41
C THR A 176 1.85 10.40 -17.57
N ARG A 177 1.96 9.08 -17.37
CA ARG A 177 1.71 8.06 -18.40
C ARG A 177 0.56 7.15 -17.98
N PHE A 178 -0.06 6.52 -18.99
CA PHE A 178 -1.01 5.43 -18.80
C PHE A 178 -0.79 4.38 -19.88
N TYR A 179 -0.19 3.27 -19.50
CA TYR A 179 0.14 2.19 -20.41
C TYR A 179 -0.94 1.13 -20.44
N GLU A 180 -1.32 0.70 -21.64
CA GLU A 180 -2.14 -0.48 -21.89
C GLU A 180 -1.40 -1.42 -22.85
N TYR A 181 -1.56 -2.71 -22.62
CA TYR A 181 -1.05 -3.76 -23.50
C TYR A 181 -2.17 -4.23 -24.41
N SER A 182 -2.05 -4.11 -25.72
CA SER A 182 -3.05 -4.50 -26.69
C SER A 182 -2.40 -5.03 -27.95
N ASP A 183 -2.85 -6.21 -28.40
CA ASP A 183 -2.33 -6.85 -29.62
C ASP A 183 -0.80 -6.98 -29.60
N ASP A 184 -0.27 -7.41 -28.46
CA ASP A 184 1.15 -7.52 -28.15
C ASP A 184 1.92 -6.19 -28.27
N VAL A 185 1.26 -5.05 -28.12
CA VAL A 185 1.88 -3.72 -28.15
C VAL A 185 1.52 -2.95 -26.88
N ILE A 186 2.54 -2.35 -26.25
CA ILE A 186 2.34 -1.39 -25.19
C ILE A 186 2.09 -0.01 -25.82
N VAL A 187 1.01 0.63 -25.41
CA VAL A 187 0.61 1.95 -25.91
C VAL A 187 0.39 2.92 -24.75
N ASP A 188 1.00 4.08 -24.81
CA ASP A 188 0.68 5.19 -23.90
C ASP A 188 -0.66 5.84 -24.29
N LYS A 189 -1.66 5.67 -23.46
CA LYS A 189 -3.02 6.24 -23.62
C LYS A 189 -3.25 7.52 -22.83
N SER A 190 -2.26 8.03 -22.11
CA SER A 190 -2.43 9.12 -21.16
C SER A 190 -3.06 10.38 -21.76
N VAL A 191 -2.71 10.78 -22.98
CA VAL A 191 -3.30 11.94 -23.69
C VAL A 191 -4.79 11.68 -24.00
N GLN A 192 -5.11 10.49 -24.54
CA GLN A 192 -6.48 10.12 -24.94
C GLN A 192 -7.42 10.00 -23.72
N LEU A 193 -6.86 9.73 -22.55
CA LEU A 193 -7.58 9.52 -21.28
C LEU A 193 -7.62 10.77 -20.40
N ASN A 194 -7.10 11.92 -20.86
CA ASN A 194 -6.95 13.18 -20.10
C ASN A 194 -6.06 13.04 -18.85
N LEU A 195 -5.14 12.10 -18.84
CA LEU A 195 -4.22 11.85 -17.72
C LEU A 195 -2.84 12.47 -17.93
N ALA A 196 -2.44 12.85 -19.15
CA ALA A 196 -1.14 13.43 -19.44
C ALA A 196 -0.98 14.82 -18.84
N LYS A 197 -0.54 14.90 -17.57
CA LYS A 197 -0.31 16.15 -16.84
C LYS A 197 1.16 16.29 -16.47
N ILE A 198 1.71 17.48 -16.60
CA ILE A 198 3.06 17.79 -16.08
C ILE A 198 2.89 18.23 -14.63
N THR A 199 3.40 17.43 -13.71
CA THR A 199 3.14 17.59 -12.28
C THR A 199 4.36 17.32 -11.43
N GLY A 200 4.25 17.59 -10.13
CA GLY A 200 5.11 17.06 -9.09
C GLY A 200 4.57 15.73 -8.56
N GLY A 201 4.21 14.79 -9.44
CA GLY A 201 3.57 13.54 -9.07
C GLY A 201 4.33 12.78 -7.99
N ARG A 202 3.59 12.25 -6.99
CA ARG A 202 4.15 11.48 -5.87
C ARG A 202 3.38 10.18 -5.67
N ALA A 203 2.58 10.10 -4.62
CA ALA A 203 1.82 8.90 -4.31
C ALA A 203 0.54 8.82 -5.14
N VAL A 204 0.11 7.59 -5.43
CA VAL A 204 -1.14 7.32 -6.13
C VAL A 204 -1.85 6.16 -5.44
N VAL A 205 -3.19 6.16 -5.54
CA VAL A 205 -4.02 5.02 -5.14
C VAL A 205 -5.23 4.93 -6.05
N ALA A 206 -5.69 3.71 -6.35
CA ALA A 206 -6.86 3.47 -7.18
C ALA A 206 -7.86 2.51 -6.52
N GLY A 207 -9.14 2.76 -6.76
CA GLY A 207 -10.23 1.95 -6.20
C GLY A 207 -11.59 2.59 -6.45
N HIS A 208 -12.65 2.03 -5.87
CA HIS A 208 -14.00 2.60 -5.92
C HIS A 208 -14.13 3.77 -4.93
N ILE A 209 -13.61 4.95 -5.28
CA ILE A 209 -13.54 6.11 -4.38
C ILE A 209 -14.86 6.89 -4.42
N ILE A 210 -15.27 7.37 -5.59
CA ILE A 210 -16.44 8.24 -5.78
C ILE A 210 -17.39 7.74 -6.87
N SER A 211 -17.00 6.74 -7.64
CA SER A 211 -17.81 6.18 -8.73
C SER A 211 -18.02 4.66 -8.59
N ASN A 212 -18.70 4.05 -9.55
CA ASN A 212 -18.82 2.59 -9.63
C ASN A 212 -17.68 1.94 -10.39
N ASN A 213 -16.80 2.72 -11.00
CA ASN A 213 -15.60 2.29 -11.70
C ASN A 213 -14.36 2.55 -10.84
N ILE A 214 -13.20 2.18 -11.32
CA ILE A 214 -11.95 2.45 -10.61
C ILE A 214 -11.51 3.89 -10.86
N ASP A 215 -11.58 4.71 -9.82
CA ASP A 215 -11.08 6.09 -9.77
C ASP A 215 -9.61 6.11 -9.34
N ILE A 216 -8.89 7.21 -9.59
CA ILE A 216 -7.50 7.41 -9.18
C ILE A 216 -7.41 8.66 -8.32
N PHE A 217 -6.81 8.55 -7.13
CA PHE A 217 -6.34 9.71 -6.37
C PHE A 217 -4.82 9.80 -6.52
N ALA A 218 -4.33 10.95 -6.99
CA ALA A 218 -2.91 11.20 -7.22
C ALA A 218 -2.45 12.42 -6.41
N ALA A 219 -1.62 12.17 -5.41
CA ALA A 219 -1.02 13.20 -4.56
C ALA A 219 0.20 13.82 -5.25
N ASN A 220 0.33 15.14 -5.15
CA ASN A 220 1.39 15.89 -5.77
C ASN A 220 2.23 16.67 -4.76
N GLU A 221 3.46 16.97 -5.15
CA GLU A 221 4.34 17.94 -4.52
C GLU A 221 4.33 19.22 -5.33
N ARG A 222 4.21 20.37 -4.66
CA ARG A 222 4.19 21.71 -5.31
C ARG A 222 3.08 21.86 -6.35
N GLY A 223 1.86 21.56 -5.95
CA GLY A 223 0.68 21.70 -6.79
C GLY A 223 -0.51 20.89 -6.27
N PRO A 224 -1.68 21.04 -6.91
CA PRO A 224 -2.89 20.36 -6.46
C PRO A 224 -2.78 18.85 -6.61
N ASN A 225 -3.40 18.12 -5.68
CA ASN A 225 -3.70 16.70 -5.88
C ASN A 225 -4.78 16.55 -6.96
N PHE A 226 -4.82 15.40 -7.60
CA PHE A 226 -5.87 15.05 -8.55
C PHE A 226 -6.79 13.96 -7.97
N LEU A 227 -8.08 14.07 -8.30
CA LEU A 227 -9.05 13.00 -8.13
C LEU A 227 -9.67 12.71 -9.49
N TYR A 228 -9.15 11.74 -10.18
CA TYR A 228 -9.62 11.34 -11.49
C TYR A 228 -10.82 10.39 -11.37
N LYS A 229 -12.01 10.95 -11.58
CA LYS A 229 -13.24 10.16 -11.67
C LYS A 229 -13.29 9.42 -12.99
N ASN A 230 -13.44 8.11 -12.92
CA ASN A 230 -13.60 7.27 -14.09
C ASN A 230 -15.05 7.32 -14.58
N LYS A 231 -15.23 7.82 -15.79
CA LYS A 231 -16.50 7.82 -16.52
C LYS A 231 -16.33 7.02 -17.82
N ASP A 232 -16.82 5.79 -17.81
CA ASP A 232 -16.81 4.91 -18.98
C ASP A 232 -15.40 4.73 -19.61
N GLY A 233 -14.40 4.52 -18.75
CA GLY A 233 -13.01 4.31 -19.15
C GLY A 233 -12.23 5.58 -19.47
N LYS A 234 -12.82 6.78 -19.36
CA LYS A 234 -12.16 8.08 -19.47
C LYS A 234 -12.11 8.77 -18.11
N PHE A 235 -11.14 9.62 -17.90
CA PHE A 235 -10.93 10.26 -16.62
C PHE A 235 -11.24 11.78 -16.67
N LEU A 236 -11.89 12.23 -15.61
CA LEU A 236 -12.16 13.65 -15.37
C LEU A 236 -11.58 14.01 -14.01
N ASP A 237 -10.72 15.00 -13.96
CA ASP A 237 -10.25 15.55 -12.69
C ASP A 237 -11.37 16.33 -12.00
N VAL A 238 -11.71 15.90 -10.80
CA VAL A 238 -12.78 16.50 -9.97
C VAL A 238 -12.25 16.86 -8.56
N ALA A 239 -10.94 16.95 -8.38
CA ALA A 239 -10.34 17.21 -7.07
C ALA A 239 -10.85 18.52 -6.43
N ASN A 240 -11.02 19.56 -7.20
CA ASN A 240 -11.58 20.84 -6.74
C ASN A 240 -13.04 20.69 -6.28
N GLU A 241 -13.87 20.06 -7.12
CA GLU A 241 -15.29 19.80 -6.81
C GLU A 241 -15.45 19.00 -5.51
N TYR A 242 -14.56 18.02 -5.30
CA TYR A 242 -14.58 17.15 -4.12
C TYR A 242 -13.72 17.66 -2.96
N ARG A 243 -13.03 18.82 -3.09
CA ARG A 243 -12.22 19.48 -2.04
C ARG A 243 -11.03 18.66 -1.54
N VAL A 244 -10.30 18.03 -2.43
CA VAL A 244 -9.11 17.23 -2.09
C VAL A 244 -7.82 17.70 -2.76
N GLU A 245 -7.81 18.88 -3.37
CA GLU A 245 -6.65 19.45 -4.07
C GLU A 245 -5.44 19.65 -3.16
N ASP A 246 -5.65 20.09 -1.90
CA ASP A 246 -4.60 20.31 -0.87
C ASP A 246 -3.37 21.08 -1.41
N VAL A 247 -3.60 22.16 -2.13
CA VAL A 247 -2.64 22.87 -3.00
C VAL A 247 -1.35 23.30 -2.29
N LEU A 248 -1.43 23.58 -0.97
CA LEU A 248 -0.30 24.09 -0.18
C LEU A 248 0.54 22.97 0.48
N GLN A 249 0.19 21.72 0.26
CA GLN A 249 0.86 20.58 0.87
C GLN A 249 1.73 19.82 -0.15
N ASN A 250 2.55 18.92 0.36
CA ASN A 250 3.44 18.07 -0.44
C ASN A 250 3.08 16.61 -0.23
N GLY A 251 2.09 16.10 -0.97
CA GLY A 251 1.62 14.74 -0.83
C GLY A 251 2.72 13.70 -1.06
N ARG A 252 2.75 12.66 -0.22
CA ARG A 252 3.74 11.57 -0.29
C ARG A 252 3.10 10.20 -0.21
N GLY A 253 2.43 9.89 0.90
CA GLY A 253 1.81 8.59 1.12
C GLY A 253 0.30 8.64 0.93
N THR A 254 -0.29 7.63 0.29
CA THR A 254 -1.74 7.53 0.11
C THR A 254 -2.23 6.13 0.44
N ALA A 255 -3.40 6.03 1.08
CA ALA A 255 -4.09 4.76 1.28
C ALA A 255 -5.61 4.97 1.22
N LEU A 256 -6.35 3.91 0.90
CA LEU A 256 -7.80 3.87 1.06
C LEU A 256 -8.15 3.09 2.34
N SER A 257 -9.06 3.63 3.13
CA SER A 257 -9.50 3.04 4.40
C SER A 257 -10.98 3.32 4.64
N ASP A 258 -11.71 2.41 5.27
CA ASP A 258 -13.09 2.64 5.72
C ASP A 258 -13.09 3.16 7.16
N ILE A 259 -12.82 4.45 7.34
CA ILE A 259 -12.56 5.08 8.64
C ILE A 259 -13.73 4.92 9.62
N TYR A 260 -14.94 4.83 9.14
CA TYR A 260 -16.13 4.70 9.99
C TYR A 260 -16.75 3.30 9.98
N TYR A 261 -16.12 2.31 9.36
CA TYR A 261 -16.63 0.94 9.25
C TYR A 261 -18.07 0.88 8.71
N ARG A 262 -18.36 1.68 7.69
CA ARG A 262 -19.71 1.83 7.10
C ARG A 262 -19.84 1.23 5.70
N GLY A 263 -18.79 0.57 5.21
CA GLY A 263 -18.78 -0.08 3.91
C GLY A 263 -18.43 0.86 2.75
N ARG A 264 -17.61 1.90 3.01
CA ARG A 264 -17.16 2.84 2.01
C ARG A 264 -15.72 3.28 2.26
N LEU A 265 -14.95 3.40 1.17
CA LEU A 265 -13.57 3.85 1.22
C LEU A 265 -13.47 5.37 1.36
N ASP A 266 -12.58 5.80 2.23
CA ASP A 266 -12.14 7.16 2.49
C ASP A 266 -10.65 7.27 2.12
N ILE A 267 -10.08 8.49 2.02
CA ILE A 267 -8.71 8.71 1.57
C ILE A 267 -7.84 9.16 2.75
N LEU A 268 -6.76 8.45 3.00
CA LEU A 268 -5.66 8.91 3.84
C LEU A 268 -4.57 9.50 2.96
N ASN A 269 -4.11 10.71 3.27
CA ASN A 269 -3.03 11.39 2.53
C ASN A 269 -1.98 11.95 3.48
N GLY A 270 -0.78 11.38 3.43
CA GLY A 270 0.37 11.84 4.17
C GLY A 270 1.12 12.94 3.41
N ASN A 271 1.38 14.06 4.06
CA ASN A 271 2.08 15.20 3.50
C ASN A 271 3.49 15.35 4.08
N TRP A 272 4.50 15.54 3.22
CA TRP A 272 5.89 15.72 3.60
C TRP A 272 6.10 17.06 4.31
N GLY A 273 6.43 17.02 5.58
CA GLY A 273 6.64 18.22 6.39
C GLY A 273 5.41 19.10 6.54
N GLY A 274 4.24 18.59 6.22
CA GLY A 274 2.95 19.28 6.27
C GLY A 274 1.88 18.45 6.98
N PHE A 275 0.72 19.05 7.22
CA PHE A 275 -0.38 18.39 7.92
C PHE A 275 -0.93 17.22 7.11
N HIS A 276 -1.01 16.04 7.73
CA HIS A 276 -1.63 14.86 7.11
C HIS A 276 -3.14 14.99 7.05
N ARG A 277 -3.79 14.27 6.13
CA ARG A 277 -5.23 14.35 5.88
C ARG A 277 -5.91 13.00 6.04
N ALA A 278 -7.12 13.05 6.55
CA ALA A 278 -8.09 11.96 6.57
C ALA A 278 -9.39 12.45 5.93
N TYR A 279 -9.51 12.26 4.63
CA TYR A 279 -10.63 12.76 3.85
C TYR A 279 -11.77 11.75 3.86
N VAL A 280 -12.89 12.14 4.46
CA VAL A 280 -14.11 11.35 4.56
C VAL A 280 -15.20 11.93 3.68
N LEU A 281 -15.75 11.14 2.78
CA LEU A 281 -16.80 11.62 1.87
C LEU A 281 -18.13 11.81 2.62
N LYS A 282 -18.63 13.04 2.70
CA LYS A 282 -19.93 13.41 3.25
C LYS A 282 -20.67 14.32 2.26
N ASN A 283 -21.95 14.04 2.03
CA ASN A 283 -22.77 14.88 1.16
C ASN A 283 -22.15 15.23 -0.20
N LYS A 284 -21.48 14.24 -0.83
CA LYS A 284 -20.79 14.34 -2.13
C LYS A 284 -19.50 15.20 -2.15
N ILE A 285 -18.98 15.62 -1.02
CA ILE A 285 -17.67 16.28 -0.88
C ILE A 285 -16.86 15.57 0.21
N PHE A 286 -15.53 15.67 0.13
CA PHE A 286 -14.67 15.21 1.20
C PHE A 286 -14.52 16.27 2.28
N GLU A 287 -14.63 15.86 3.52
CA GLU A 287 -14.28 16.62 4.71
C GLU A 287 -12.99 16.02 5.30
N ASP A 288 -12.03 16.88 5.61
CA ASP A 288 -10.86 16.47 6.37
C ASP A 288 -11.23 16.36 7.85
N ILE A 289 -11.07 15.17 8.41
CA ILE A 289 -11.35 14.88 9.82
C ILE A 289 -10.08 14.68 10.65
N ALA A 290 -8.90 14.81 10.02
CA ALA A 290 -7.62 14.66 10.68
C ALA A 290 -7.47 15.62 11.86
N LYS A 291 -6.89 15.15 12.95
CA LYS A 291 -6.64 15.91 14.19
C LYS A 291 -5.35 15.44 14.84
N PRO A 292 -4.72 16.26 15.69
CA PRO A 292 -3.57 15.82 16.48
C PRO A 292 -3.91 14.58 17.32
N PRO A 293 -2.96 13.62 17.44
CA PRO A 293 -1.60 13.66 16.90
C PRO A 293 -1.46 13.08 15.47
N PHE A 294 -2.57 12.67 14.81
CA PHE A 294 -2.51 12.06 13.46
C PHE A 294 -2.07 13.07 12.39
N ASP A 295 -2.60 14.29 12.38
CA ASP A 295 -2.32 15.32 11.37
C ASP A 295 -0.98 16.01 11.54
N GLU A 296 -0.25 15.77 12.65
CA GLU A 296 1.03 16.41 12.92
C GLU A 296 2.06 16.16 11.82
N PRO A 297 2.70 17.23 11.31
CA PRO A 297 3.70 17.13 10.25
C PRO A 297 4.80 16.10 10.55
N SER A 298 5.19 15.34 9.55
CA SER A 298 6.32 14.42 9.62
C SER A 298 6.98 14.26 8.24
N ARG A 299 8.18 13.66 8.23
CA ARG A 299 8.87 13.31 6.97
C ARG A 299 8.36 11.98 6.42
N ILE A 300 7.04 11.89 6.25
CA ILE A 300 6.36 10.68 5.81
C ILE A 300 6.79 10.23 4.41
N ARG A 301 6.85 8.92 4.24
CA ARG A 301 6.98 8.24 2.95
C ARG A 301 5.75 7.39 2.66
N THR A 302 5.50 6.37 3.42
CA THR A 302 4.43 5.41 3.16
C THR A 302 3.39 5.46 4.27
N ILE A 303 2.11 5.40 3.89
CA ILE A 303 0.99 5.23 4.79
C ILE A 303 0.27 3.92 4.45
N ILE A 304 0.00 3.10 5.45
CA ILE A 304 -0.65 1.79 5.31
C ILE A 304 -1.83 1.74 6.27
N SER A 305 -2.98 1.23 5.82
CA SER A 305 -4.13 0.92 6.67
C SER A 305 -4.38 -0.58 6.64
N ALA A 306 -4.21 -1.26 7.78
CA ALA A 306 -4.37 -2.69 7.93
C ALA A 306 -4.75 -3.07 9.36
N ASP A 307 -5.46 -4.16 9.53
CA ASP A 307 -5.78 -4.76 10.84
C ASP A 307 -4.63 -5.71 11.22
N PHE A 308 -3.59 -5.15 11.85
CA PHE A 308 -2.38 -5.90 12.17
C PHE A 308 -2.55 -6.89 13.32
N ASP A 309 -3.34 -6.55 14.34
CA ASP A 309 -3.50 -7.35 15.56
C ASP A 309 -4.75 -8.24 15.55
N ASN A 310 -5.47 -8.31 14.44
CA ASN A 310 -6.69 -9.09 14.25
C ASN A 310 -7.81 -8.74 15.24
N ASP A 311 -7.90 -7.48 15.69
CA ASP A 311 -8.95 -7.07 16.61
C ASP A 311 -10.20 -6.51 15.94
N GLY A 312 -10.16 -6.40 14.62
CA GLY A 312 -11.27 -5.93 13.79
C GLY A 312 -11.32 -4.43 13.60
N PHE A 313 -10.28 -3.72 14.01
CA PHE A 313 -10.06 -2.30 13.73
C PHE A 313 -8.77 -2.15 12.92
N ASP A 314 -8.78 -1.25 11.94
CA ASP A 314 -7.56 -1.01 11.18
C ASP A 314 -6.62 -0.09 11.96
N GLU A 315 -5.34 -0.41 11.92
CA GLU A 315 -4.27 0.50 12.29
C GLU A 315 -3.75 1.24 11.05
N ILE A 316 -3.25 2.46 11.27
CA ILE A 316 -2.55 3.25 10.28
C ILE A 316 -1.09 3.31 10.65
N PHE A 317 -0.24 2.68 9.86
CA PHE A 317 1.21 2.77 10.00
C PHE A 317 1.76 3.87 9.09
N MET A 318 2.54 4.79 9.67
CA MET A 318 3.25 5.84 8.95
C MET A 318 4.75 5.56 8.97
N ASN A 319 5.30 5.23 7.80
CA ASN A 319 6.73 5.06 7.59
C ASN A 319 7.37 6.41 7.31
N ASN A 320 8.28 6.84 8.18
CA ASN A 320 8.97 8.11 8.10
C ASN A 320 10.46 7.92 7.73
N ILE A 321 11.06 8.94 7.14
CA ILE A 321 12.50 8.94 6.81
C ILE A 321 13.28 9.91 7.70
N GLY A 322 14.25 9.39 8.46
CA GLY A 322 15.05 10.16 9.41
C GLY A 322 14.25 10.75 10.57
N GLU A 323 13.08 10.21 10.82
CA GLU A 323 12.18 10.49 11.93
C GLU A 323 11.51 9.19 12.38
N GLN A 324 10.93 9.20 13.57
CA GLN A 324 10.24 8.02 14.12
C GLN A 324 9.01 7.65 13.29
N ASN A 325 8.83 6.36 13.06
CA ASN A 325 7.57 5.83 12.55
C ASN A 325 6.45 6.05 13.56
N LYS A 326 5.20 6.14 13.07
CA LYS A 326 4.02 6.32 13.92
C LYS A 326 3.01 5.21 13.62
N LEU A 327 2.26 4.80 14.65
CA LEU A 327 1.14 3.87 14.53
C LEU A 327 -0.10 4.49 15.16
N PHE A 328 -1.22 4.39 14.48
CA PHE A 328 -2.52 4.86 14.97
C PHE A 328 -3.54 3.76 14.81
N LYS A 329 -4.59 3.79 15.63
CA LYS A 329 -5.75 2.91 15.53
C LYS A 329 -6.99 3.70 15.15
N ILE A 330 -7.77 3.17 14.22
CA ILE A 330 -9.05 3.75 13.82
C ILE A 330 -10.14 3.12 14.70
N LEU A 331 -10.75 3.92 15.57
CA LEU A 331 -11.85 3.49 16.42
C LEU A 331 -13.19 3.50 15.66
N GLU A 332 -14.19 2.81 16.20
CA GLU A 332 -15.53 2.63 15.59
C GLU A 332 -16.24 3.96 15.24
N ASN A 333 -15.97 5.01 16.01
CA ASN A 333 -16.52 6.36 15.79
C ASN A 333 -15.69 7.22 14.83
N GLY A 334 -14.67 6.64 14.17
CA GLY A 334 -13.77 7.32 13.25
C GLY A 334 -12.69 8.18 13.93
N VAL A 335 -12.55 8.10 15.24
CA VAL A 335 -11.41 8.71 15.96
C VAL A 335 -10.13 7.92 15.63
N ILE A 336 -9.05 8.65 15.36
CA ILE A 336 -7.73 8.10 15.06
C ILE A 336 -6.84 8.36 16.27
N GLU A 337 -6.51 7.31 17.02
CA GLU A 337 -5.69 7.38 18.25
C GLU A 337 -4.29 6.85 18.02
N GLN A 338 -3.27 7.52 18.58
CA GLN A 338 -1.90 7.04 18.47
C GLN A 338 -1.68 5.83 19.41
N ILE A 339 -1.06 4.79 18.85
CA ILE A 339 -0.60 3.61 19.59
C ILE A 339 0.91 3.74 19.81
N PRO A 340 1.43 3.49 21.01
CA PRO A 340 2.86 3.45 21.24
C PRO A 340 3.55 2.39 20.38
N LEU A 341 4.58 2.78 19.66
CA LEU A 341 5.54 1.90 19.01
C LEU A 341 6.83 1.84 19.83
N ASP A 342 7.43 0.68 19.92
CA ASP A 342 8.76 0.49 20.48
C ASP A 342 9.77 0.02 19.41
N ILE A 343 9.63 -1.22 18.93
CA ILE A 343 10.59 -1.85 18.00
C ILE A 343 10.49 -1.25 16.60
N ALA A 344 9.27 -1.20 16.03
CA ALA A 344 9.05 -0.65 14.68
C ALA A 344 9.08 0.89 14.63
N LEU A 345 9.45 1.54 15.73
CA LEU A 345 9.62 2.99 15.83
C LEU A 345 10.75 3.50 14.93
N GLU A 346 11.83 2.72 14.80
CA GLU A 346 12.98 3.00 13.95
C GLU A 346 13.51 4.44 14.03
N LYS A 347 13.90 4.87 15.25
CA LYS A 347 14.32 6.26 15.54
C LYS A 347 15.35 6.84 14.56
N ASN A 348 16.19 5.98 14.00
CA ASN A 348 17.24 6.33 13.03
C ASN A 348 16.98 5.67 11.65
N GLY A 349 15.75 5.24 11.39
CA GLY A 349 15.38 4.61 10.15
C GLY A 349 15.28 5.62 9.00
N TYR A 350 15.79 5.25 7.83
CA TYR A 350 15.59 5.98 6.60
C TYR A 350 14.55 5.25 5.75
N GLY A 351 13.36 5.04 6.32
CA GLY A 351 12.27 4.33 5.67
C GLY A 351 11.84 4.99 4.37
N THR A 352 11.81 4.24 3.29
CA THR A 352 11.47 4.71 1.94
C THR A 352 10.16 4.12 1.44
N GLY A 353 9.99 2.82 1.56
CA GLY A 353 8.78 2.10 1.22
C GLY A 353 8.44 1.07 2.28
N ALA A 354 7.19 0.59 2.28
CA ALA A 354 6.76 -0.51 3.12
C ALA A 354 5.55 -1.20 2.50
N ALA A 355 5.44 -2.52 2.72
CA ALA A 355 4.26 -3.28 2.35
C ALA A 355 3.91 -4.32 3.40
N VAL A 356 2.65 -4.75 3.38
CA VAL A 356 2.12 -5.78 4.28
C VAL A 356 1.65 -6.99 3.50
N ALA A 357 1.94 -8.17 4.05
CA ALA A 357 1.43 -9.45 3.60
C ALA A 357 1.43 -10.44 4.76
N ASP A 358 0.59 -11.47 4.70
CA ASP A 358 0.70 -12.66 5.53
C ASP A 358 1.51 -13.70 4.73
N ILE A 359 2.83 -13.56 4.80
CA ILE A 359 3.75 -14.27 3.90
C ILE A 359 3.96 -15.74 4.31
N ASP A 360 3.74 -16.07 5.58
CA ASP A 360 3.83 -17.46 6.09
C ASP A 360 2.44 -18.13 6.23
N ASN A 361 1.37 -17.45 5.80
CA ASN A 361 -0.02 -17.91 5.79
C ASN A 361 -0.57 -18.31 7.19
N ASP A 362 -0.09 -17.69 8.27
CA ASP A 362 -0.57 -17.95 9.63
C ASP A 362 -1.73 -17.04 10.07
N GLY A 363 -2.14 -16.10 9.20
CA GLY A 363 -3.23 -15.16 9.44
C GLY A 363 -2.81 -13.91 10.21
N VAL A 364 -1.52 -13.64 10.33
CA VAL A 364 -0.98 -12.43 10.95
C VAL A 364 -0.09 -11.71 9.94
N LEU A 365 -0.37 -10.44 9.71
CA LEU A 365 0.36 -9.66 8.72
C LEU A 365 1.80 -9.37 9.14
N GLU A 366 2.74 -9.56 8.22
CA GLU A 366 4.09 -9.02 8.29
C GLU A 366 4.15 -7.65 7.63
N LEU A 367 4.95 -6.77 8.21
CA LEU A 367 5.30 -5.44 7.71
C LEU A 367 6.77 -5.43 7.29
N LEU A 368 7.04 -5.42 5.99
CA LEU A 368 8.38 -5.24 5.43
C LEU A 368 8.63 -3.76 5.17
N ILE A 369 9.74 -3.23 5.70
CA ILE A 369 10.19 -1.84 5.49
C ILE A 369 11.51 -1.84 4.73
N SER A 370 11.56 -1.05 3.66
CA SER A 370 12.77 -0.76 2.92
C SER A 370 13.37 0.58 3.34
N HIS A 371 14.70 0.71 3.24
CA HIS A 371 15.44 1.90 3.65
C HIS A 371 16.34 2.41 2.53
N GLY A 372 16.55 3.73 2.51
CA GLY A 372 17.38 4.29 1.45
C GLY A 372 17.55 5.80 1.50
N GLU A 373 17.63 6.42 0.33
CA GLU A 373 17.85 7.84 0.05
C GLU A 373 19.21 8.36 0.50
N SER A 374 19.46 8.56 1.79
CA SER A 374 20.70 9.16 2.28
C SER A 374 21.71 8.15 2.82
N PHE A 375 21.23 7.01 3.28
CA PHE A 375 22.06 5.98 3.90
C PHE A 375 21.57 4.59 3.53
N ASP A 376 22.53 3.70 3.28
CA ASP A 376 22.27 2.28 3.12
C ASP A 376 21.99 1.61 4.47
N GLN A 377 20.87 0.91 4.53
CA GLN A 377 20.42 0.16 5.71
C GLN A 377 19.87 -1.20 5.27
N PRO A 378 19.88 -2.23 6.16
CA PRO A 378 19.21 -3.49 5.88
C PRO A 378 17.68 -3.29 5.84
N LEU A 379 16.97 -4.24 5.29
CA LEU A 379 15.50 -4.30 5.39
C LEU A 379 15.11 -4.60 6.83
N SER A 380 13.94 -4.14 7.25
CA SER A 380 13.30 -4.53 8.51
C SER A 380 12.02 -5.31 8.26
N LEU A 381 11.77 -6.34 9.05
CA LEU A 381 10.55 -7.14 8.99
C LEU A 381 9.94 -7.27 10.39
N TYR A 382 8.69 -6.85 10.50
CA TYR A 382 7.95 -6.86 11.75
C TYR A 382 6.68 -7.70 11.61
N LYS A 383 6.29 -8.39 12.66
CA LYS A 383 5.03 -9.14 12.75
C LYS A 383 4.26 -8.69 13.98
N ALA A 384 2.95 -8.46 13.87
CA ALA A 384 2.14 -8.05 14.98
C ALA A 384 2.05 -9.15 16.06
N LYS A 385 1.98 -8.75 17.34
CA LYS A 385 1.67 -9.65 18.44
C LYS A 385 0.17 -9.72 18.59
N ILE A 386 -0.40 -10.89 18.39
CA ILE A 386 -1.83 -11.12 18.51
C ILE A 386 -2.17 -11.91 19.77
N ALA A 387 -3.34 -11.64 20.35
CA ALA A 387 -3.87 -12.47 21.42
C ALA A 387 -4.37 -13.81 20.87
N SER A 388 -4.22 -14.89 21.63
CA SER A 388 -4.52 -16.27 21.20
C SER A 388 -5.99 -16.53 20.83
N ASN A 389 -6.90 -15.68 21.28
CA ASN A 389 -8.35 -15.77 20.98
C ASN A 389 -8.76 -14.96 19.73
N ARG A 390 -7.85 -14.25 19.09
CA ARG A 390 -8.13 -13.46 17.87
C ARG A 390 -8.45 -14.37 16.70
N LYS A 391 -9.40 -13.94 15.89
CA LYS A 391 -9.82 -14.65 14.67
C LYS A 391 -9.70 -13.72 13.48
N TYR A 392 -9.51 -14.31 12.32
CA TYR A 392 -9.40 -13.57 11.07
C TYR A 392 -10.21 -14.20 9.94
N LEU A 393 -10.40 -13.42 8.89
CA LEU A 393 -10.89 -13.85 7.60
C LEU A 393 -10.12 -13.13 6.51
N ARG A 394 -9.55 -13.88 5.58
CA ARG A 394 -8.85 -13.35 4.42
C ARG A 394 -9.63 -13.66 3.15
N VAL A 395 -9.75 -12.70 2.24
CA VAL A 395 -10.49 -12.86 0.99
C VAL A 395 -9.57 -12.52 -0.18
N LYS A 396 -9.27 -13.53 -1.02
CA LYS A 396 -8.48 -13.42 -2.27
C LYS A 396 -9.45 -13.39 -3.45
N PRO A 397 -9.88 -12.21 -3.93
CA PRO A 397 -10.72 -12.12 -5.12
C PRO A 397 -9.85 -12.21 -6.37
N LEU A 398 -10.25 -13.08 -7.29
CA LEU A 398 -9.62 -13.22 -8.60
C LEU A 398 -10.56 -12.70 -9.69
N ASN A 399 -10.02 -12.02 -10.69
CA ASN A 399 -10.76 -11.64 -11.87
C ASN A 399 -11.19 -12.87 -12.70
N LYS A 400 -11.93 -12.69 -13.75
CA LYS A 400 -12.41 -13.80 -14.60
C LYS A 400 -11.29 -14.58 -15.30
N TYR A 401 -10.10 -14.01 -15.41
CA TYR A 401 -8.92 -14.66 -16.00
C TYR A 401 -8.11 -15.46 -14.98
N GLY A 402 -8.25 -15.16 -13.70
CA GLY A 402 -7.56 -15.88 -12.62
C GLY A 402 -6.53 -15.05 -11.86
N ALA A 403 -6.21 -13.86 -12.34
CA ALA A 403 -5.33 -12.93 -11.65
C ALA A 403 -6.02 -12.23 -10.47
N PRO A 404 -5.27 -11.68 -9.51
CA PRO A 404 -5.79 -10.84 -8.45
C PRO A 404 -6.65 -9.69 -9.00
N ALA A 405 -7.85 -9.50 -8.43
CA ALA A 405 -8.78 -8.44 -8.86
C ALA A 405 -8.37 -7.09 -8.25
N ARG A 406 -7.19 -6.57 -8.63
CA ARG A 406 -6.65 -5.29 -8.14
C ARG A 406 -7.65 -4.15 -8.36
N GLY A 407 -7.88 -3.32 -7.34
CA GLY A 407 -8.86 -2.24 -7.36
C GLY A 407 -10.29 -2.67 -6.98
N ALA A 408 -10.63 -3.96 -6.97
CA ALA A 408 -11.91 -4.43 -6.46
C ALA A 408 -12.07 -4.05 -4.98
N THR A 409 -13.32 -3.88 -4.54
CA THR A 409 -13.63 -3.60 -3.13
C THR A 409 -14.29 -4.80 -2.50
N VAL A 410 -13.69 -5.31 -1.43
CA VAL A 410 -14.27 -6.35 -0.59
C VAL A 410 -14.88 -5.69 0.64
N THR A 411 -16.10 -6.08 1.02
CA THR A 411 -16.78 -5.57 2.21
C THR A 411 -17.20 -6.72 3.09
N LEU A 412 -16.66 -6.77 4.30
CA LEU A 412 -17.18 -7.62 5.36
C LEU A 412 -18.45 -6.98 5.93
N ILE A 413 -19.51 -7.76 5.98
CA ILE A 413 -20.82 -7.34 6.52
C ILE A 413 -21.18 -8.28 7.68
N SER A 414 -21.44 -7.73 8.84
CA SER A 414 -21.80 -8.48 10.04
C SER A 414 -22.94 -7.78 10.82
N ASN A 415 -23.25 -8.30 12.00
CA ASN A 415 -24.14 -7.64 12.93
C ASN A 415 -23.57 -6.38 13.59
N LEU A 416 -22.24 -6.16 13.49
CA LEU A 416 -21.57 -5.03 14.15
C LEU A 416 -21.15 -3.93 13.16
N ARG A 417 -20.76 -4.30 11.93
CA ARG A 417 -20.15 -3.34 10.99
C ARG A 417 -20.33 -3.73 9.52
N LYS A 418 -20.04 -2.76 8.67
CA LYS A 418 -19.66 -2.98 7.27
C LYS A 418 -18.27 -2.44 7.12
N HIS A 419 -17.31 -3.26 6.79
CA HIS A 419 -15.91 -2.85 6.68
C HIS A 419 -15.39 -3.15 5.27
N SER A 420 -15.08 -2.10 4.52
CA SER A 420 -14.58 -2.20 3.15
C SER A 420 -13.07 -2.08 3.08
N LYS A 421 -12.46 -2.95 2.29
CA LYS A 421 -11.05 -2.88 1.91
C LYS A 421 -10.93 -2.93 0.39
N THR A 422 -10.01 -2.16 -0.16
CA THR A 422 -9.65 -2.28 -1.58
C THR A 422 -8.62 -3.39 -1.75
N ILE A 423 -8.69 -4.14 -2.84
CA ILE A 423 -7.58 -4.99 -3.26
C ILE A 423 -6.53 -4.08 -3.86
N ASP A 424 -5.43 -3.95 -3.17
CA ASP A 424 -4.43 -2.92 -3.45
C ASP A 424 -3.90 -3.03 -4.87
N ALA A 425 -3.96 -1.92 -5.60
CA ALA A 425 -3.51 -1.80 -6.97
C ALA A 425 -2.25 -0.93 -7.11
N GLY A 426 -1.75 -0.44 -5.99
CA GLY A 426 -0.66 0.50 -5.79
C GLY A 426 -1.10 1.55 -4.78
N SER A 427 -0.30 1.78 -3.75
CA SER A 427 -0.61 2.69 -2.64
C SER A 427 0.65 3.07 -1.86
N GLY A 428 0.47 3.63 -0.68
CA GLY A 428 1.56 4.08 0.16
C GLY A 428 2.35 5.17 -0.55
N TYR A 429 3.58 4.87 -0.84
CA TYR A 429 4.48 5.61 -1.73
C TYR A 429 5.42 4.61 -2.38
N LEU A 430 5.39 4.48 -3.70
CA LEU A 430 6.19 3.53 -4.47
C LEU A 430 5.83 2.04 -4.27
N CYS A 431 4.73 1.74 -3.57
CA CYS A 431 4.46 0.42 -3.02
C CYS A 431 3.13 -0.17 -3.52
N GLN A 432 2.96 -1.48 -3.25
CA GLN A 432 1.72 -2.21 -3.49
C GLN A 432 1.60 -3.34 -2.46
N MET A 433 0.45 -3.41 -1.79
CA MET A 433 0.21 -4.39 -0.74
C MET A 433 -0.23 -5.74 -1.30
N GLU A 434 -0.29 -6.74 -0.44
CA GLU A 434 -0.86 -8.05 -0.76
C GLU A 434 -2.26 -7.91 -1.35
N PRO A 435 -2.59 -8.64 -2.45
CA PRO A 435 -3.91 -8.53 -3.08
C PRO A 435 -4.98 -9.35 -2.36
N ILE A 436 -5.03 -9.24 -1.05
CA ILE A 436 -5.99 -9.91 -0.16
C ILE A 436 -6.65 -8.89 0.77
N ALA A 437 -7.95 -8.97 0.91
CA ALA A 437 -8.65 -8.24 1.95
C ALA A 437 -8.59 -9.03 3.26
N HIS A 438 -7.80 -8.53 4.20
CA HIS A 438 -7.59 -9.12 5.51
C HIS A 438 -8.46 -8.44 6.58
N TYR A 439 -9.17 -9.23 7.39
CA TYR A 439 -10.05 -8.76 8.47
C TYR A 439 -9.80 -9.54 9.75
N GLY A 440 -9.46 -8.87 10.83
CA GLY A 440 -9.67 -9.40 12.15
C GLY A 440 -11.17 -9.43 12.48
N ILE A 441 -11.59 -10.39 13.29
CA ILE A 441 -12.99 -10.60 13.65
C ILE A 441 -13.20 -10.27 15.11
N ARG A 442 -14.10 -9.30 15.39
CA ARG A 442 -14.43 -8.87 16.74
C ARG A 442 -15.13 -9.98 17.52
N GLU A 443 -14.93 -10.06 18.83
CA GLU A 443 -15.41 -11.17 19.68
C GLU A 443 -16.90 -11.47 19.55
N LYS A 444 -17.73 -10.44 19.40
CA LYS A 444 -19.20 -10.57 19.29
C LYS A 444 -19.73 -10.52 17.86
N GLU A 445 -18.84 -10.57 16.88
CA GLU A 445 -19.18 -10.47 15.47
C GLU A 445 -19.77 -11.78 14.95
N LYS A 446 -20.97 -11.71 14.35
CA LYS A 446 -21.75 -12.85 13.87
C LYS A 446 -22.40 -12.56 12.51
N ASN A 447 -22.92 -13.59 11.87
CA ASN A 447 -23.63 -13.50 10.59
C ASN A 447 -22.76 -12.86 9.48
N ILE A 448 -21.49 -13.24 9.44
CA ILE A 448 -20.50 -12.67 8.55
C ILE A 448 -20.83 -13.04 7.11
N LYS A 449 -20.86 -12.03 6.26
CA LYS A 449 -21.00 -12.15 4.80
C LYS A 449 -19.91 -11.30 4.15
N ILE A 450 -19.46 -11.72 3.00
CA ILE A 450 -18.54 -10.96 2.14
C ILE A 450 -19.32 -10.46 0.93
N GLN A 451 -19.15 -9.19 0.63
CA GLN A 451 -19.60 -8.56 -0.61
C GLN A 451 -18.38 -8.13 -1.40
N ILE A 452 -18.27 -8.55 -2.65
CA ILE A 452 -17.23 -8.10 -3.56
C ILE A 452 -17.87 -7.19 -4.61
N LYS A 453 -17.38 -5.97 -4.71
CA LYS A 453 -17.64 -5.07 -5.82
C LYS A 453 -16.46 -5.17 -6.76
N TRP A 454 -16.68 -5.83 -7.89
CA TRP A 454 -15.69 -6.05 -8.93
C TRP A 454 -15.34 -4.75 -9.67
N THR A 455 -14.22 -4.72 -10.37
CA THR A 455 -13.75 -3.54 -11.13
C THR A 455 -14.77 -3.02 -12.15
N ASN A 456 -15.67 -3.89 -12.63
CA ASN A 456 -16.80 -3.51 -13.51
C ASN A 456 -18.02 -2.94 -12.76
N GLY A 457 -17.92 -2.69 -11.47
CA GLY A 457 -19.00 -2.18 -10.62
C GLY A 457 -20.05 -3.19 -10.22
N LYS A 458 -20.06 -4.42 -10.79
CA LYS A 458 -20.97 -5.48 -10.36
C LYS A 458 -20.64 -5.95 -8.94
N THR A 459 -21.67 -6.34 -8.21
CA THR A 459 -21.53 -6.75 -6.82
C THR A 459 -22.06 -8.17 -6.63
N GLU A 460 -21.26 -9.00 -5.94
CA GLU A 460 -21.63 -10.36 -5.56
C GLU A 460 -21.53 -10.54 -4.05
N LYS A 461 -22.33 -11.43 -3.46
CA LYS A 461 -22.38 -11.68 -2.01
C LYS A 461 -22.17 -13.16 -1.70
N TYR A 462 -21.41 -13.43 -0.65
CA TYR A 462 -21.03 -14.76 -0.20
C TYR A 462 -21.24 -14.89 1.30
N SER A 463 -21.79 -16.02 1.75
CA SER A 463 -21.90 -16.33 3.17
C SER A 463 -20.61 -17.01 3.64
N VAL A 464 -20.12 -16.59 4.80
CA VAL A 464 -18.94 -17.19 5.44
C VAL A 464 -19.39 -18.12 6.55
N ARG A 465 -18.89 -19.35 6.58
CA ARG A 465 -19.19 -20.35 7.63
C ARG A 465 -18.04 -20.44 8.63
N ASP A 466 -16.83 -20.54 8.12
CA ASP A 466 -15.63 -20.79 8.91
C ASP A 466 -14.72 -19.58 8.91
N LEU A 467 -14.00 -19.37 10.00
CA LEU A 467 -13.01 -18.32 10.19
C LEU A 467 -11.60 -18.91 10.22
N ASN A 468 -10.59 -18.06 10.39
CA ASN A 468 -9.17 -18.42 10.39
C ASN A 468 -8.77 -19.14 9.09
N GLN A 469 -9.15 -18.55 7.97
CA GLN A 469 -8.87 -19.07 6.64
C GLN A 469 -8.77 -17.97 5.59
N THR A 470 -8.15 -18.30 4.47
CA THR A 470 -8.20 -17.52 3.24
C THR A 470 -9.22 -18.16 2.29
N ILE A 471 -10.22 -17.38 1.86
CA ILE A 471 -11.18 -17.81 0.85
C ILE A 471 -10.85 -17.18 -0.50
N THR A 472 -10.72 -18.03 -1.53
CA THR A 472 -10.50 -17.55 -2.90
C THR A 472 -11.84 -17.50 -3.63
N ILE A 473 -12.15 -16.35 -4.23
CA ILE A 473 -13.41 -16.12 -4.95
C ILE A 473 -13.08 -15.59 -6.33
N LYS A 474 -13.44 -16.35 -7.37
CA LYS A 474 -13.24 -15.96 -8.76
C LYS A 474 -14.50 -15.29 -9.32
N GLN A 475 -14.31 -14.16 -10.02
CA GLN A 475 -15.36 -13.46 -10.76
C GLN A 475 -15.97 -14.38 -11.83
N LYS A 476 -17.29 -14.40 -11.91
CA LYS A 476 -18.05 -15.19 -12.91
C LYS A 476 -18.09 -14.51 -14.27
#